data_3dc47f2a541a045acd883a6e9e6e4875
#
_entry.id   3dc47f2a541a045acd883a6e9e6e4875
#
_cell.length_a   1.000
_cell.length_b   1.000
_cell.length_c   1.000
_cell.angle_alpha   90.00
_cell.angle_beta   90.00
_cell.angle_gamma   90.00
#
_symmetry.space_group_name_H-M   'P 1'
#
loop_
_entity.id
_entity.type
_entity.pdbx_description
1 polymer ?
#
loop_
_entity_poly.entity_id
_entity_poly.type
_entity_poly.pdbx_seq_one_letter_code
_entity_poly.pdbx_strand_id
1 'polypeptide(L)'
;MKIAVIGTGYVGLVSGTCFAEMGNKVTCVDVNKEKIENLKKGIIPIYEPGLETMVLSNIANKNLFFTTEISEAIKDAEIAFIAVGTPMGDDGSADLQYVLSVAQSIGETMQGKLIIVDKSTVPVGTADKVRTTVQKALDKRGVSYEFHVVSNPEFLKEGKAIQDFMKPDRVVVGADNDYALNQMKALYAPFFMQHDGFIPMDIRSAEMTKYAANSMLATKISFMNEIANICERVGADVNKVRIGIGSDSRIGYSFIYPGCGYGGSCFPKDVLALKKLAEEVNYKAELIESVDNVNNRQKYVIAQKVVKKYGEDLIGKTFAVWGLSFKPETDDMREAPAIYIIKELVKRGAKIQAYDPKAVHEAKVCYLKGIDVTYVESKYDALKGADALLLLTEWKEFRVPDFEEIGKQLKEKVIFDGRNQYNAFDLPNKGFEYIQIGV
;
A
#
# COMPACT_ATOMS: atom_id res chain seq x y z
N MET A 1 22.53 18.05 2.44
CA MET A 1 23.17 16.85 1.89
C MET A 1 22.87 16.69 0.41
N LYS A 2 23.72 15.97 -0.35
CA LYS A 2 23.43 15.55 -1.72
C LYS A 2 22.97 14.09 -1.70
N ILE A 3 21.79 13.81 -2.24
CA ILE A 3 21.12 12.52 -2.12
C ILE A 3 20.72 12.02 -3.52
N ALA A 4 20.98 10.76 -3.80
CA ALA A 4 20.43 10.05 -4.93
C ALA A 4 19.28 9.14 -4.46
N VAL A 5 18.17 9.10 -5.20
CA VAL A 5 17.06 8.17 -4.95
C VAL A 5 16.80 7.38 -6.22
N ILE A 6 17.11 6.09 -6.20
CA ILE A 6 17.02 5.21 -7.36
C ILE A 6 15.69 4.45 -7.30
N GLY A 7 14.84 4.74 -8.28
CA GLY A 7 13.45 4.35 -8.37
C GLY A 7 12.53 5.55 -8.09
N THR A 8 11.63 5.87 -9.05
CA THR A 8 10.59 6.90 -8.90
C THR A 8 9.19 6.29 -8.83
N GLY A 9 9.09 5.12 -8.21
CA GLY A 9 7.83 4.56 -7.75
C GLY A 9 7.28 5.36 -6.57
N TYR A 10 6.23 4.85 -5.94
CA TYR A 10 5.56 5.54 -4.86
C TYR A 10 6.52 5.95 -3.72
N VAL A 11 7.29 4.98 -3.20
CA VAL A 11 8.23 5.22 -2.10
C VAL A 11 9.36 6.18 -2.48
N GLY A 12 9.96 5.96 -3.65
CA GLY A 12 11.12 6.76 -4.06
C GLY A 12 10.75 8.21 -4.39
N LEU A 13 9.65 8.43 -5.12
CA LEU A 13 9.24 9.79 -5.49
C LEU A 13 8.81 10.58 -4.25
N VAL A 14 8.02 9.99 -3.35
CA VAL A 14 7.62 10.65 -2.10
C VAL A 14 8.85 10.94 -1.23
N SER A 15 9.72 9.95 -1.01
CA SER A 15 10.91 10.14 -0.18
C SER A 15 11.86 11.19 -0.73
N GLY A 16 12.14 11.14 -2.04
CA GLY A 16 13.01 12.12 -2.72
C GLY A 16 12.46 13.54 -2.63
N THR A 17 11.15 13.69 -2.85
CA THR A 17 10.47 14.98 -2.77
C THR A 17 10.49 15.53 -1.33
N CYS A 18 10.20 14.70 -0.32
CA CYS A 18 10.22 15.13 1.08
C CYS A 18 11.64 15.47 1.58
N PHE A 19 12.67 14.74 1.14
CA PHE A 19 14.05 15.14 1.42
C PHE A 19 14.43 16.46 0.77
N ALA A 20 13.99 16.71 -0.47
CA ALA A 20 14.21 17.98 -1.16
C ALA A 20 13.50 19.14 -0.44
N GLU A 21 12.29 18.92 0.08
CA GLU A 21 11.53 19.91 0.85
C GLU A 21 12.28 20.37 2.12
N MET A 22 13.10 19.48 2.70
CA MET A 22 13.98 19.83 3.83
C MET A 22 15.30 20.51 3.41
N GLY A 23 15.41 20.93 2.16
CA GLY A 23 16.55 21.69 1.64
C GLY A 23 17.74 20.83 1.18
N ASN A 24 17.60 19.52 1.08
CA ASN A 24 18.60 18.66 0.47
C ASN A 24 18.60 18.80 -1.06
N LYS A 25 19.75 18.54 -1.70
CA LYS A 25 19.85 18.41 -3.16
C LYS A 25 19.61 16.96 -3.52
N VAL A 26 18.47 16.67 -4.11
CA VAL A 26 18.02 15.30 -4.38
C VAL A 26 17.94 15.07 -5.90
N THR A 27 18.59 14.01 -6.37
CA THR A 27 18.44 13.53 -7.75
C THR A 27 17.73 12.18 -7.73
N CYS A 28 16.52 12.15 -8.30
CA CYS A 28 15.74 10.92 -8.47
C CYS A 28 16.06 10.28 -9.83
N VAL A 29 16.23 8.96 -9.83
CA VAL A 29 16.59 8.16 -11.00
C VAL A 29 15.51 7.15 -11.32
N ASP A 30 15.16 7.01 -12.59
CA ASP A 30 14.34 5.90 -13.08
C ASP A 30 14.78 5.50 -14.49
N VAL A 31 14.73 4.21 -14.79
CA VAL A 31 15.10 3.69 -16.12
C VAL A 31 14.09 4.06 -17.21
N ASN A 32 12.86 4.43 -16.83
CA ASN A 32 11.82 4.81 -17.77
C ASN A 32 11.98 6.28 -18.21
N LYS A 33 12.44 6.46 -19.44
CA LYS A 33 12.69 7.79 -20.03
C LYS A 33 11.45 8.66 -20.10
N GLU A 34 10.31 8.10 -20.51
CA GLU A 34 9.05 8.83 -20.60
C GLU A 34 8.61 9.35 -19.24
N LYS A 35 8.70 8.50 -18.22
CA LYS A 35 8.39 8.86 -16.83
C LYS A 35 9.28 9.99 -16.31
N ILE A 36 10.59 9.93 -16.59
CA ILE A 36 11.54 11.00 -16.22
C ILE A 36 11.23 12.30 -16.95
N GLU A 37 10.94 12.27 -18.25
CA GLU A 37 10.57 13.47 -19.00
C GLU A 37 9.23 14.08 -18.50
N ASN A 38 8.28 13.25 -18.12
CA ASN A 38 7.03 13.71 -17.50
C ASN A 38 7.30 14.35 -16.13
N LEU A 39 8.10 13.71 -15.26
CA LEU A 39 8.47 14.26 -13.96
C LEU A 39 9.20 15.59 -14.05
N LYS A 40 10.11 15.77 -15.02
CA LYS A 40 10.76 17.07 -15.29
C LYS A 40 9.77 18.19 -15.66
N LYS A 41 8.62 17.83 -16.22
CA LYS A 41 7.51 18.75 -16.55
C LYS A 41 6.51 18.91 -15.41
N GLY A 42 6.71 18.21 -14.28
CA GLY A 42 5.80 18.18 -13.13
C GLY A 42 4.59 17.27 -13.31
N ILE A 43 4.58 16.40 -14.32
CA ILE A 43 3.52 15.39 -14.50
C ILE A 43 3.84 14.19 -13.62
N ILE A 44 3.01 13.98 -12.59
CA ILE A 44 3.25 12.97 -11.55
C ILE A 44 2.58 11.66 -11.92
N PRO A 45 3.30 10.52 -11.91
CA PRO A 45 2.78 9.21 -12.35
C PRO A 45 1.97 8.46 -11.31
N ILE A 46 1.76 9.03 -10.13
CA ILE A 46 1.05 8.42 -8.99
C ILE A 46 0.08 9.43 -8.38
N TYR A 47 -1.00 8.93 -7.80
CA TYR A 47 -1.90 9.78 -7.03
C TYR A 47 -1.51 9.79 -5.54
N GLU A 48 -1.05 10.94 -5.05
CA GLU A 48 -0.81 11.19 -3.62
C GLU A 48 -1.16 12.65 -3.32
N PRO A 49 -2.08 12.92 -2.38
CA PRO A 49 -2.49 14.28 -2.06
C PRO A 49 -1.32 15.20 -1.69
N GLY A 50 -1.17 16.32 -2.41
CA GLY A 50 -0.13 17.34 -2.17
C GLY A 50 1.23 17.06 -2.83
N LEU A 51 1.46 15.88 -3.41
CA LEU A 51 2.74 15.53 -4.01
C LEU A 51 3.10 16.39 -5.21
N GLU A 52 2.15 16.63 -6.11
CA GLU A 52 2.36 17.45 -7.31
C GLU A 52 2.87 18.84 -6.97
N THR A 53 2.19 19.53 -6.06
CA THR A 53 2.57 20.86 -5.61
C THR A 53 3.98 20.88 -5.00
N MET A 54 4.31 19.90 -4.19
CA MET A 54 5.62 19.79 -3.55
C MET A 54 6.74 19.47 -4.55
N VAL A 55 6.49 18.61 -5.53
CA VAL A 55 7.45 18.32 -6.63
C VAL A 55 7.73 19.57 -7.44
N LEU A 56 6.69 20.29 -7.90
CA LEU A 56 6.82 21.50 -8.71
C LEU A 56 7.60 22.60 -7.95
N SER A 57 7.30 22.80 -6.67
CA SER A 57 8.01 23.76 -5.82
C SER A 57 9.50 23.41 -5.71
N ASN A 58 9.84 22.14 -5.48
CA ASN A 58 11.23 21.72 -5.30
C ASN A 58 12.03 21.68 -6.61
N ILE A 59 11.39 21.44 -7.76
CA ILE A 59 12.01 21.66 -9.08
C ILE A 59 12.36 23.13 -9.25
N ALA A 60 11.41 24.05 -9.00
CA ALA A 60 11.62 25.48 -9.13
C ALA A 60 12.73 26.00 -8.19
N ASN A 61 12.81 25.48 -6.98
CA ASN A 61 13.85 25.81 -5.98
C ASN A 61 15.20 25.13 -6.25
N LYS A 62 15.30 24.32 -7.30
CA LYS A 62 16.52 23.57 -7.67
C LYS A 62 17.01 22.66 -6.52
N ASN A 63 16.10 22.04 -5.80
CA ASN A 63 16.35 21.05 -4.78
C ASN A 63 16.04 19.62 -5.26
N LEU A 64 15.19 19.47 -6.30
CA LEU A 64 14.78 18.18 -6.85
C LEU A 64 15.11 18.11 -8.35
N PHE A 65 15.78 17.03 -8.71
CA PHE A 65 16.23 16.76 -10.07
C PHE A 65 15.84 15.35 -10.50
N PHE A 66 15.74 15.11 -11.80
CA PHE A 66 15.37 13.82 -12.38
C PHE A 66 16.30 13.44 -13.52
N THR A 67 16.78 12.20 -13.53
CA THR A 67 17.66 11.66 -14.57
C THR A 67 17.39 10.18 -14.82
N THR A 68 17.81 9.66 -15.96
CA THR A 68 17.85 8.22 -16.24
C THR A 68 19.20 7.59 -15.87
N GLU A 69 20.22 8.42 -15.56
CA GLU A 69 21.60 7.98 -15.40
C GLU A 69 22.00 7.90 -13.92
N ILE A 70 22.19 6.68 -13.40
CA ILE A 70 22.66 6.45 -12.02
C ILE A 70 24.01 7.12 -11.79
N SER A 71 24.93 7.04 -12.74
CA SER A 71 26.26 7.64 -12.65
C SER A 71 26.25 9.15 -12.41
N GLU A 72 25.29 9.85 -13.02
CA GLU A 72 25.07 11.28 -12.80
C GLU A 72 24.56 11.57 -11.41
N ALA A 73 23.59 10.79 -10.95
CA ALA A 73 22.93 11.00 -9.65
C ALA A 73 23.86 10.74 -8.46
N ILE A 74 24.74 9.70 -8.55
CA ILE A 74 25.60 9.32 -7.44
C ILE A 74 26.98 9.99 -7.47
N LYS A 75 27.33 10.71 -8.55
CA LYS A 75 28.66 11.32 -8.72
C LYS A 75 29.12 12.11 -7.49
N ASP A 76 28.25 12.92 -6.95
CA ASP A 76 28.51 13.77 -5.78
C ASP A 76 27.60 13.42 -4.58
N ALA A 77 26.88 12.32 -4.64
CA ALA A 77 25.96 11.93 -3.58
C ALA A 77 26.73 11.43 -2.34
N GLU A 78 26.24 11.82 -1.19
CA GLU A 78 26.69 11.33 0.13
C GLU A 78 25.90 10.07 0.51
N ILE A 79 24.63 10.00 0.06
CA ILE A 79 23.69 8.92 0.36
C ILE A 79 22.93 8.55 -0.92
N ALA A 80 22.86 7.26 -1.22
CA ALA A 80 22.07 6.71 -2.33
C ALA A 80 21.01 5.75 -1.79
N PHE A 81 19.74 6.11 -1.98
CA PHE A 81 18.61 5.26 -1.62
C PHE A 81 18.22 4.34 -2.75
N ILE A 82 18.12 3.04 -2.48
CA ILE A 82 17.50 2.05 -3.36
C ILE A 82 16.02 1.98 -3.00
N ALA A 83 15.16 2.52 -3.87
CA ALA A 83 13.72 2.63 -3.69
C ALA A 83 12.97 2.03 -4.89
N VAL A 84 13.45 0.90 -5.41
CA VAL A 84 12.86 0.18 -6.53
C VAL A 84 11.83 -0.84 -6.05
N GLY A 85 10.96 -1.28 -6.98
CA GLY A 85 9.97 -2.30 -6.69
C GLY A 85 10.62 -3.65 -6.33
N THR A 86 9.98 -4.34 -5.38
CA THR A 86 10.28 -5.73 -5.03
C THR A 86 9.01 -6.55 -5.26
N PRO A 87 8.67 -6.87 -6.54
CA PRO A 87 7.46 -7.61 -6.84
C PRO A 87 7.50 -9.00 -6.22
N MET A 88 6.36 -9.60 -6.06
CA MET A 88 6.25 -10.97 -5.58
C MET A 88 6.63 -11.92 -6.72
N GLY A 89 7.52 -12.86 -6.47
CA GLY A 89 7.81 -13.99 -7.33
C GLY A 89 6.68 -15.02 -7.35
N ASP A 90 6.70 -15.93 -8.30
CA ASP A 90 5.69 -16.98 -8.45
C ASP A 90 5.61 -17.90 -7.22
N ASP A 91 6.68 -18.00 -6.45
CA ASP A 91 6.79 -18.81 -5.23
C ASP A 91 6.43 -18.04 -3.95
N GLY A 92 5.98 -16.79 -4.07
CA GLY A 92 5.65 -15.90 -2.95
C GLY A 92 6.84 -15.15 -2.34
N SER A 93 8.07 -15.41 -2.81
CA SER A 93 9.26 -14.65 -2.38
C SER A 93 9.26 -13.22 -2.92
N ALA A 94 10.06 -12.34 -2.32
CA ALA A 94 10.29 -11.02 -2.90
C ALA A 94 11.38 -11.10 -3.99
N ASP A 95 11.08 -10.63 -5.20
CA ASP A 95 12.05 -10.59 -6.28
C ASP A 95 13.04 -9.43 -6.06
N LEU A 96 14.32 -9.77 -5.88
CA LEU A 96 15.40 -8.83 -5.60
C LEU A 96 16.17 -8.39 -6.86
N GLN A 97 15.81 -8.85 -8.05
CA GLN A 97 16.58 -8.58 -9.28
C GLN A 97 16.81 -7.07 -9.49
N TYR A 98 15.80 -6.23 -9.22
CA TYR A 98 15.92 -4.78 -9.39
C TYR A 98 16.84 -4.16 -8.34
N VAL A 99 16.75 -4.60 -7.08
CA VAL A 99 17.62 -4.13 -5.99
C VAL A 99 19.08 -4.47 -6.29
N LEU A 100 19.36 -5.71 -6.68
CA LEU A 100 20.71 -6.15 -7.01
C LEU A 100 21.26 -5.52 -8.30
N SER A 101 20.42 -5.28 -9.30
CA SER A 101 20.81 -4.53 -10.50
C SER A 101 21.22 -3.09 -10.18
N VAL A 102 20.48 -2.42 -9.30
CA VAL A 102 20.87 -1.07 -8.82
C VAL A 102 22.17 -1.14 -8.03
N ALA A 103 22.33 -2.10 -7.13
CA ALA A 103 23.56 -2.29 -6.36
C ALA A 103 24.79 -2.50 -7.28
N GLN A 104 24.62 -3.32 -8.34
CA GLN A 104 25.66 -3.51 -9.35
C GLN A 104 25.99 -2.21 -10.06
N SER A 105 24.99 -1.47 -10.54
CA SER A 105 25.18 -0.19 -11.24
C SER A 105 25.87 0.85 -10.35
N ILE A 106 25.54 0.90 -9.05
CA ILE A 106 26.24 1.74 -8.08
C ILE A 106 27.72 1.34 -7.99
N GLY A 107 28.02 0.05 -7.83
CA GLY A 107 29.42 -0.43 -7.77
C GLY A 107 30.19 -0.19 -9.05
N GLU A 108 29.53 -0.25 -10.22
CA GLU A 108 30.13 0.02 -11.53
C GLU A 108 30.41 1.52 -11.77
N THR A 109 29.73 2.43 -11.07
CA THR A 109 29.77 3.87 -11.40
C THR A 109 30.23 4.77 -10.29
N MET A 110 30.16 4.36 -9.01
CA MET A 110 30.59 5.19 -7.88
C MET A 110 32.09 5.57 -7.98
N GLN A 111 32.42 6.78 -7.51
CA GLN A 111 33.75 7.37 -7.61
C GLN A 111 34.30 7.87 -6.26
N GLY A 112 33.66 7.52 -5.15
CA GLY A 112 34.05 7.96 -3.83
C GLY A 112 33.28 7.25 -2.74
N LYS A 113 33.41 7.75 -1.51
CA LYS A 113 32.68 7.22 -0.33
C LYS A 113 31.17 7.41 -0.50
N LEU A 114 30.39 6.37 -0.19
CA LEU A 114 28.94 6.39 -0.38
C LEU A 114 28.23 5.58 0.72
N ILE A 115 27.12 6.10 1.24
CA ILE A 115 26.17 5.32 2.03
C ILE A 115 25.07 4.83 1.10
N ILE A 116 24.89 3.52 1.00
CA ILE A 116 23.86 2.86 0.18
C ILE A 116 22.75 2.41 1.12
N VAL A 117 21.53 2.88 0.88
CA VAL A 117 20.40 2.67 1.77
C VAL A 117 19.34 1.84 1.09
N ASP A 118 19.07 0.64 1.60
CA ASP A 118 17.92 -0.16 1.19
C ASP A 118 16.66 0.43 1.82
N LYS A 119 15.86 1.13 0.99
CA LYS A 119 14.56 1.67 1.39
C LYS A 119 13.41 0.81 0.89
N SER A 120 13.63 0.04 -0.14
CA SER A 120 12.70 -1.00 -0.61
C SER A 120 12.42 -2.00 0.51
N THR A 121 11.19 -2.55 0.54
CA THR A 121 10.86 -3.66 1.45
C THR A 121 11.52 -4.94 0.95
N VAL A 122 12.48 -5.44 1.67
CA VAL A 122 13.35 -6.55 1.28
C VAL A 122 13.45 -7.62 2.36
N PRO A 123 13.64 -8.90 2.01
CA PRO A 123 13.88 -9.99 2.96
C PRO A 123 15.14 -9.78 3.81
N VAL A 124 15.14 -10.38 5.00
CA VAL A 124 16.30 -10.36 5.89
C VAL A 124 17.52 -10.98 5.20
N GLY A 125 18.66 -10.26 5.29
CA GLY A 125 19.91 -10.61 4.62
C GLY A 125 20.09 -10.00 3.22
N THR A 126 19.19 -9.13 2.79
CA THR A 126 19.33 -8.43 1.49
C THR A 126 20.49 -7.45 1.50
N ALA A 127 20.71 -6.73 2.59
CA ALA A 127 21.86 -5.82 2.71
C ALA A 127 23.23 -6.53 2.54
N ASP A 128 23.35 -7.79 2.96
CA ASP A 128 24.56 -8.60 2.74
C ASP A 128 24.74 -8.90 1.24
N LYS A 129 23.64 -9.18 0.52
CA LYS A 129 23.64 -9.39 -0.95
C LYS A 129 24.02 -8.10 -1.70
N VAL A 130 23.44 -6.96 -1.27
CA VAL A 130 23.77 -5.63 -1.82
C VAL A 130 25.26 -5.33 -1.61
N ARG A 131 25.78 -5.49 -0.39
CA ARG A 131 27.20 -5.30 -0.08
C ARG A 131 28.11 -6.17 -0.96
N THR A 132 27.78 -7.45 -1.08
CA THR A 132 28.54 -8.38 -1.91
C THR A 132 28.51 -7.99 -3.40
N THR A 133 27.38 -7.53 -3.88
CA THR A 133 27.21 -7.12 -5.30
C THR A 133 28.01 -5.85 -5.61
N VAL A 134 27.94 -4.84 -4.74
CA VAL A 134 28.72 -3.60 -4.89
C VAL A 134 30.22 -3.91 -4.84
N GLN A 135 30.68 -4.72 -3.85
CA GLN A 135 32.08 -5.08 -3.71
C GLN A 135 32.61 -5.81 -4.95
N LYS A 136 31.89 -6.79 -5.47
CA LYS A 136 32.27 -7.50 -6.72
C LYS A 136 32.43 -6.55 -7.91
N ALA A 137 31.57 -5.54 -8.02
CA ALA A 137 31.67 -4.55 -9.09
C ALA A 137 32.89 -3.65 -8.94
N LEU A 138 33.23 -3.24 -7.71
CA LEU A 138 34.45 -2.49 -7.40
C LEU A 138 35.70 -3.32 -7.69
N ASP A 139 35.75 -4.57 -7.27
CA ASP A 139 36.86 -5.50 -7.50
C ASP A 139 37.09 -5.69 -9.00
N LYS A 140 36.02 -5.87 -9.79
CA LYS A 140 36.10 -5.98 -11.25
C LYS A 140 36.70 -4.72 -11.92
N ARG A 141 36.46 -3.55 -11.34
CA ARG A 141 37.06 -2.27 -11.80
C ARG A 141 38.48 -2.06 -11.31
N GLY A 142 38.97 -2.86 -10.37
CA GLY A 142 40.29 -2.69 -9.74
C GLY A 142 40.38 -1.42 -8.87
N VAL A 143 39.28 -0.98 -8.27
CA VAL A 143 39.19 0.21 -7.42
C VAL A 143 38.72 -0.15 -6.01
N SER A 144 39.11 0.66 -5.04
CA SER A 144 38.70 0.49 -3.64
C SER A 144 38.10 1.80 -3.13
N TYR A 145 36.78 1.87 -3.11
CA TYR A 145 36.05 2.98 -2.49
C TYR A 145 35.33 2.49 -1.25
N GLU A 146 35.37 3.32 -0.20
CA GLU A 146 34.64 3.06 1.04
C GLU A 146 33.14 3.20 0.81
N PHE A 147 32.37 2.21 1.23
CA PHE A 147 30.91 2.29 1.22
C PHE A 147 30.31 1.57 2.43
N HIS A 148 29.10 1.99 2.80
CA HIS A 148 28.34 1.39 3.88
C HIS A 148 26.93 1.04 3.38
N VAL A 149 26.43 -0.11 3.78
CA VAL A 149 25.05 -0.51 3.48
C VAL A 149 24.20 -0.34 4.72
N VAL A 150 23.03 0.28 4.54
CA VAL A 150 22.08 0.61 5.61
C VAL A 150 20.71 0.07 5.21
N SER A 151 19.95 -0.49 6.14
CA SER A 151 18.54 -0.80 5.96
C SER A 151 17.69 0.31 6.58
N ASN A 152 16.82 0.92 5.79
CA ASN A 152 15.91 1.96 6.25
C ASN A 152 14.50 1.71 5.71
N PRO A 153 13.79 0.72 6.26
CA PRO A 153 12.46 0.38 5.81
C PRO A 153 11.49 1.56 5.93
N GLU A 154 10.56 1.66 4.99
CA GLU A 154 9.52 2.68 4.98
C GLU A 154 8.25 2.19 5.67
N PHE A 155 7.46 3.12 6.23
CA PHE A 155 6.16 2.86 6.86
C PHE A 155 5.09 3.82 6.32
N LEU A 156 5.23 4.23 5.07
CA LEU A 156 4.33 5.17 4.41
C LEU A 156 2.98 4.51 4.12
N LYS A 157 1.94 5.29 4.27
CA LYS A 157 0.57 4.90 3.91
C LYS A 157 0.17 5.65 2.64
N GLU A 158 -0.09 4.94 1.55
CA GLU A 158 -0.64 5.56 0.33
C GLU A 158 -1.83 6.45 0.66
N GLY A 159 -1.90 7.64 0.05
CA GLY A 159 -2.88 8.68 0.37
C GLY A 159 -2.58 9.55 1.60
N LYS A 160 -1.52 9.21 2.37
CA LYS A 160 -0.99 10.00 3.51
C LYS A 160 0.53 9.95 3.60
N ALA A 161 1.21 9.53 2.55
CA ALA A 161 2.63 9.26 2.58
C ALA A 161 3.47 10.52 2.84
N ILE A 162 3.07 11.67 2.29
CA ILE A 162 3.74 12.95 2.58
C ILE A 162 3.61 13.26 4.07
N GLN A 163 2.41 13.15 4.63
CA GLN A 163 2.20 13.42 6.06
C GLN A 163 3.01 12.49 6.94
N ASP A 164 3.01 11.18 6.61
CA ASP A 164 3.76 10.16 7.37
C ASP A 164 5.27 10.36 7.24
N PHE A 165 5.77 10.87 6.10
CA PHE A 165 7.18 11.16 5.92
C PHE A 165 7.62 12.44 6.61
N MET A 166 6.82 13.51 6.51
CA MET A 166 7.14 14.83 7.08
C MET A 166 6.98 14.88 8.61
N LYS A 167 6.14 13.99 9.17
CA LYS A 167 5.91 13.86 10.62
C LYS A 167 5.83 12.38 10.97
N PRO A 168 6.95 11.65 10.90
CA PRO A 168 6.96 10.22 11.13
C PRO A 168 6.76 9.89 12.61
N ASP A 169 5.96 8.87 12.90
CA ASP A 169 5.89 8.29 14.25
C ASP A 169 7.27 7.72 14.67
N ARG A 170 8.01 7.19 13.71
CA ARG A 170 9.34 6.63 13.87
C ARG A 170 10.07 6.49 12.54
N VAL A 171 11.39 6.48 12.60
CA VAL A 171 12.31 6.09 11.52
C VAL A 171 13.23 4.99 12.02
N VAL A 172 13.13 3.80 11.43
CA VAL A 172 13.99 2.65 11.74
C VAL A 172 15.19 2.67 10.83
N VAL A 173 16.38 2.56 11.41
CA VAL A 173 17.64 2.53 10.68
C VAL A 173 18.52 1.40 11.19
N GLY A 174 18.78 0.42 10.33
CA GLY A 174 19.74 -0.66 10.56
C GLY A 174 21.09 -0.32 9.97
N ALA A 175 22.11 -0.22 10.80
CA ALA A 175 23.49 0.04 10.36
C ALA A 175 24.48 -0.75 11.23
N ASP A 176 25.64 -1.10 10.65
CA ASP A 176 26.71 -1.84 11.30
C ASP A 176 27.92 -0.96 11.67
N ASN A 177 27.82 0.37 11.49
CA ASN A 177 28.85 1.32 11.90
C ASN A 177 28.28 2.69 12.28
N ASP A 178 29.00 3.39 13.15
CA ASP A 178 28.57 4.67 13.72
C ASP A 178 28.55 5.80 12.69
N TYR A 179 29.44 5.77 11.69
CA TYR A 179 29.49 6.82 10.66
C TYR A 179 28.19 6.85 9.86
N ALA A 180 27.78 5.71 9.29
CA ALA A 180 26.53 5.62 8.52
C ALA A 180 25.32 5.94 9.39
N LEU A 181 25.29 5.43 10.64
CA LEU A 181 24.21 5.71 11.58
C LEU A 181 24.08 7.21 11.88
N ASN A 182 25.19 7.91 12.13
CA ASN A 182 25.20 9.34 12.42
C ASN A 182 24.80 10.18 11.22
N GLN A 183 25.19 9.80 9.99
CA GLN A 183 24.74 10.46 8.77
C GLN A 183 23.24 10.31 8.56
N MET A 184 22.68 9.11 8.77
CA MET A 184 21.25 8.87 8.71
C MET A 184 20.50 9.64 9.80
N LYS A 185 21.02 9.69 11.01
CA LYS A 185 20.44 10.49 12.10
C LYS A 185 20.42 11.99 11.75
N ALA A 186 21.49 12.53 11.19
CA ALA A 186 21.55 13.91 10.74
C ALA A 186 20.55 14.21 9.60
N LEU A 187 20.39 13.27 8.65
CA LEU A 187 19.42 13.40 7.56
C LEU A 187 17.97 13.47 8.07
N TYR A 188 17.63 12.63 9.05
CA TYR A 188 16.26 12.56 9.57
C TYR A 188 15.97 13.53 10.72
N ALA A 189 16.97 14.16 11.32
CA ALA A 189 16.80 15.08 12.46
C ALA A 189 15.75 16.18 12.21
N PRO A 190 15.67 16.83 11.02
CA PRO A 190 14.67 17.87 10.76
C PRO A 190 13.22 17.40 10.83
N PHE A 191 12.96 16.11 10.71
CA PHE A 191 11.61 15.54 10.73
C PHE A 191 11.10 15.27 12.17
N PHE A 192 12.00 15.29 13.18
CA PHE A 192 11.70 15.01 14.59
C PHE A 192 11.84 16.26 15.48
N MET A 193 11.03 17.28 15.23
CA MET A 193 11.11 18.52 16.02
C MET A 193 10.50 18.40 17.44
N GLN A 194 9.64 17.41 17.69
CA GLN A 194 8.86 17.34 18.94
C GLN A 194 9.13 16.08 19.79
N HIS A 195 9.73 15.05 19.22
CA HIS A 195 10.06 13.78 19.90
C HIS A 195 11.21 13.07 19.19
N ASP A 196 11.94 12.23 19.90
CA ASP A 196 12.97 11.39 19.29
C ASP A 196 12.32 10.09 18.81
N GLY A 197 12.06 10.02 17.50
CA GLY A 197 11.50 8.84 16.83
C GLY A 197 12.55 8.07 16.01
N PHE A 198 13.83 8.41 16.12
CA PHE A 198 14.91 7.71 15.43
C PHE A 198 15.29 6.43 16.19
N ILE A 199 15.06 5.27 15.59
CA ILE A 199 15.26 3.95 16.20
C ILE A 199 16.43 3.25 15.50
N PRO A 200 17.66 3.29 16.08
CA PRO A 200 18.78 2.57 15.56
C PRO A 200 18.74 1.10 15.96
N MET A 201 19.18 0.22 15.06
CA MET A 201 19.32 -1.20 15.31
C MET A 201 20.33 -1.84 14.34
N ASP A 202 20.57 -3.14 14.46
CA ASP A 202 21.30 -3.89 13.45
C ASP A 202 20.47 -4.03 12.15
N ILE A 203 21.16 -4.29 11.04
CA ILE A 203 20.56 -4.33 9.71
C ILE A 203 19.45 -5.38 9.60
N ARG A 204 19.71 -6.60 10.08
CA ARG A 204 18.75 -7.72 9.96
C ARG A 204 17.50 -7.47 10.79
N SER A 205 17.63 -6.86 11.97
CA SER A 205 16.48 -6.46 12.78
C SER A 205 15.66 -5.37 12.10
N ALA A 206 16.30 -4.41 11.39
CA ALA A 206 15.59 -3.39 10.64
C ALA A 206 14.81 -3.99 9.46
N GLU A 207 15.41 -4.90 8.68
CA GLU A 207 14.73 -5.63 7.61
C GLU A 207 13.53 -6.43 8.16
N MET A 208 13.70 -7.17 9.26
CA MET A 208 12.62 -7.94 9.88
C MET A 208 11.50 -7.06 10.42
N THR A 209 11.82 -5.89 10.98
CA THR A 209 10.85 -4.97 11.58
C THR A 209 9.74 -4.58 10.59
N LYS A 210 10.06 -4.38 9.32
CA LYS A 210 9.06 -4.06 8.30
C LYS A 210 8.05 -5.20 8.09
N TYR A 211 8.56 -6.42 7.91
CA TYR A 211 7.70 -7.59 7.73
C TYR A 211 6.85 -7.88 8.95
N ALA A 212 7.45 -7.82 10.14
CA ALA A 212 6.74 -8.04 11.40
C ALA A 212 5.63 -7.00 11.61
N ALA A 213 5.91 -5.72 11.35
CA ALA A 213 4.92 -4.65 11.47
C ALA A 213 3.73 -4.85 10.51
N ASN A 214 3.99 -5.09 9.22
CA ASN A 214 2.92 -5.28 8.24
C ASN A 214 2.11 -6.56 8.51
N SER A 215 2.78 -7.64 8.89
CA SER A 215 2.09 -8.89 9.26
C SER A 215 1.25 -8.74 10.52
N MET A 216 1.70 -7.97 11.52
CA MET A 216 0.90 -7.69 12.72
C MET A 216 -0.34 -6.87 12.39
N LEU A 217 -0.24 -5.87 11.51
CA LEU A 217 -1.40 -5.09 11.07
C LEU A 217 -2.39 -5.96 10.27
N ALA A 218 -1.89 -6.79 9.37
CA ALA A 218 -2.71 -7.76 8.63
C ALA A 218 -3.40 -8.77 9.57
N THR A 219 -2.70 -9.23 10.62
CA THR A 219 -3.25 -10.11 11.66
C THR A 219 -4.43 -9.46 12.37
N LYS A 220 -4.32 -8.19 12.77
CA LYS A 220 -5.43 -7.46 13.43
C LYS A 220 -6.67 -7.40 12.54
N ILE A 221 -6.50 -7.15 11.24
CA ILE A 221 -7.62 -7.10 10.28
C ILE A 221 -8.23 -8.49 10.10
N SER A 222 -7.42 -9.53 9.83
CA SER A 222 -7.90 -10.90 9.65
C SER A 222 -8.58 -11.43 10.92
N PHE A 223 -8.02 -11.16 12.10
CA PHE A 223 -8.64 -11.51 13.39
C PHE A 223 -10.04 -10.90 13.52
N MET A 224 -10.20 -9.59 13.25
CA MET A 224 -11.50 -8.94 13.35
C MET A 224 -12.50 -9.43 12.29
N ASN A 225 -12.04 -9.79 11.11
CA ASN A 225 -12.87 -10.39 10.08
C ASN A 225 -13.33 -11.82 10.48
N GLU A 226 -12.47 -12.60 11.10
CA GLU A 226 -12.85 -13.91 11.64
C GLU A 226 -13.87 -13.78 12.78
N ILE A 227 -13.65 -12.85 13.72
CA ILE A 227 -14.61 -12.52 14.78
C ILE A 227 -15.93 -12.04 14.19
N ALA A 228 -15.92 -11.21 13.14
CA ALA A 228 -17.13 -10.77 12.46
C ALA A 228 -17.95 -11.96 11.92
N ASN A 229 -17.28 -12.89 11.24
CA ASN A 229 -17.92 -14.10 10.71
C ASN A 229 -18.48 -15.03 11.81
N ILE A 230 -17.87 -15.03 13.00
CA ILE A 230 -18.39 -15.75 14.18
C ILE A 230 -19.59 -15.00 14.74
N CYS A 231 -19.51 -13.69 14.95
CA CYS A 231 -20.60 -12.86 15.46
C CYS A 231 -21.89 -13.07 14.66
N GLU A 232 -21.81 -13.05 13.34
CA GLU A 232 -22.94 -13.26 12.44
C GLU A 232 -23.64 -14.63 12.65
N ARG A 233 -22.88 -15.66 13.05
CA ARG A 233 -23.43 -17.02 13.31
C ARG A 233 -24.04 -17.19 14.69
N VAL A 234 -23.56 -16.42 15.66
CA VAL A 234 -24.03 -16.51 17.05
C VAL A 234 -25.00 -15.39 17.43
N GLY A 235 -25.36 -14.49 16.48
CA GLY A 235 -26.26 -13.38 16.72
C GLY A 235 -25.65 -12.23 17.54
N ALA A 236 -24.33 -12.09 17.52
CA ALA A 236 -23.62 -10.94 18.11
C ALA A 236 -23.39 -9.84 17.06
N ASP A 237 -23.15 -8.61 17.53
CA ASP A 237 -22.83 -7.46 16.68
C ASP A 237 -21.33 -7.15 16.79
N VAL A 238 -20.59 -7.39 15.71
CA VAL A 238 -19.15 -7.15 15.68
C VAL A 238 -18.76 -5.70 15.94
N ASN A 239 -19.61 -4.73 15.62
CA ASN A 239 -19.33 -3.31 15.87
C ASN A 239 -19.28 -3.04 17.38
N LYS A 240 -20.17 -3.66 18.17
CA LYS A 240 -20.15 -3.60 19.64
C LYS A 240 -18.96 -4.36 20.22
N VAL A 241 -18.66 -5.54 19.68
CA VAL A 241 -17.47 -6.33 20.08
C VAL A 241 -16.20 -5.52 19.83
N ARG A 242 -16.07 -4.88 18.66
CA ARG A 242 -14.94 -4.00 18.32
C ARG A 242 -14.77 -2.85 19.31
N ILE A 243 -15.87 -2.20 19.72
CA ILE A 243 -15.83 -1.13 20.73
C ILE A 243 -15.38 -1.70 22.06
N GLY A 244 -15.94 -2.84 22.48
CA GLY A 244 -15.60 -3.48 23.73
C GLY A 244 -14.12 -3.84 23.85
N ILE A 245 -13.57 -4.56 22.87
CA ILE A 245 -12.15 -4.95 22.91
C ILE A 245 -11.20 -3.77 22.63
N GLY A 246 -11.59 -2.83 21.78
CA GLY A 246 -10.77 -1.66 21.44
C GLY A 246 -10.62 -0.66 22.57
N SER A 247 -11.51 -0.68 23.58
CA SER A 247 -11.43 0.14 24.79
C SER A 247 -10.29 -0.28 25.72
N ASP A 248 -9.78 -1.52 25.58
CA ASP A 248 -8.58 -1.95 26.29
C ASP A 248 -7.34 -1.31 25.62
N SER A 249 -6.57 -0.52 26.37
CA SER A 249 -5.37 0.18 25.88
C SER A 249 -4.30 -0.76 25.32
N ARG A 250 -4.27 -2.03 25.73
CA ARG A 250 -3.36 -3.05 25.20
C ARG A 250 -3.71 -3.48 23.78
N ILE A 251 -4.96 -3.28 23.34
CA ILE A 251 -5.48 -3.63 22.00
C ILE A 251 -5.59 -2.38 21.14
N GLY A 252 -6.32 -1.36 21.64
CA GLY A 252 -6.60 -0.11 20.94
C GLY A 252 -7.50 -0.28 19.73
N TYR A 253 -8.00 0.83 19.19
CA TYR A 253 -8.99 0.84 18.09
C TYR A 253 -8.38 0.70 16.69
N SER A 254 -7.08 0.87 16.55
CA SER A 254 -6.43 0.87 15.24
C SER A 254 -6.36 -0.53 14.63
N PHE A 255 -6.72 -0.64 13.35
CA PHE A 255 -6.68 -1.87 12.55
C PHE A 255 -7.60 -3.01 12.99
N ILE A 256 -8.58 -2.74 13.85
CA ILE A 256 -9.61 -3.71 14.26
C ILE A 256 -10.98 -3.37 13.66
N TYR A 257 -11.03 -2.92 12.41
CA TYR A 257 -12.27 -2.69 11.68
C TYR A 257 -12.58 -3.90 10.80
N PRO A 258 -13.75 -4.55 10.96
CA PRO A 258 -14.17 -5.61 10.06
C PRO A 258 -14.53 -5.04 8.68
N GLY A 259 -14.35 -5.84 7.65
CA GLY A 259 -14.64 -5.44 6.29
C GLY A 259 -14.51 -6.59 5.30
N CYS A 260 -14.51 -6.27 4.01
CA CYS A 260 -14.42 -7.27 2.94
C CYS A 260 -12.98 -7.77 2.66
N GLY A 261 -12.06 -7.61 3.61
CA GLY A 261 -10.65 -8.01 3.50
C GLY A 261 -9.73 -6.84 3.16
N TYR A 262 -8.43 -7.09 3.26
CA TYR A 262 -7.40 -6.14 2.89
C TYR A 262 -6.81 -6.47 1.51
N GLY A 263 -6.33 -5.44 0.83
CA GLY A 263 -5.57 -5.50 -0.42
C GLY A 263 -4.37 -4.55 -0.35
N GLY A 264 -4.00 -4.00 -1.49
CA GLY A 264 -2.88 -3.10 -1.66
C GLY A 264 -1.57 -3.82 -1.95
N SER A 265 -0.55 -3.04 -2.21
CA SER A 265 0.78 -3.52 -2.60
C SER A 265 1.61 -4.12 -1.48
N CYS A 266 1.25 -3.85 -0.21
CA CYS A 266 2.10 -4.16 0.93
C CYS A 266 1.65 -5.41 1.68
N PHE A 267 0.48 -5.41 2.30
CA PHE A 267 0.08 -6.49 3.21
C PHE A 267 0.07 -7.87 2.56
N PRO A 268 -0.56 -8.10 1.38
CA PRO A 268 -0.56 -9.43 0.78
C PRO A 268 0.85 -9.92 0.48
N LYS A 269 1.67 -9.07 -0.12
CA LYS A 269 3.04 -9.40 -0.50
C LYS A 269 3.94 -9.66 0.71
N ASP A 270 3.87 -8.81 1.74
CA ASP A 270 4.78 -8.89 2.89
C ASP A 270 4.43 -10.06 3.82
N VAL A 271 3.14 -10.40 3.95
CA VAL A 271 2.68 -11.59 4.68
C VAL A 271 3.21 -12.87 4.00
N LEU A 272 3.09 -12.95 2.67
CA LEU A 272 3.59 -14.09 1.91
C LEU A 272 5.12 -14.18 1.95
N ALA A 273 5.83 -13.05 1.82
CA ALA A 273 7.28 -13.02 1.90
C ALA A 273 7.79 -13.45 3.30
N LEU A 274 7.09 -13.07 4.38
CA LEU A 274 7.44 -13.52 5.72
C LEU A 274 7.19 -15.03 5.89
N LYS A 275 6.09 -15.55 5.34
CA LYS A 275 5.82 -16.99 5.31
C LYS A 275 6.95 -17.73 4.59
N LYS A 276 7.35 -17.24 3.42
CA LYS A 276 8.42 -17.83 2.62
C LYS A 276 9.76 -17.80 3.34
N LEU A 277 10.11 -16.66 3.96
CA LEU A 277 11.31 -16.55 4.77
C LEU A 277 11.35 -17.59 5.92
N ALA A 278 10.20 -17.81 6.57
CA ALA A 278 10.11 -18.83 7.62
C ALA A 278 10.35 -20.24 7.07
N GLU A 279 9.80 -20.58 5.90
CA GLU A 279 10.04 -21.85 5.21
C GLU A 279 11.51 -22.06 4.89
N GLU A 280 12.23 -21.04 4.41
CA GLU A 280 13.66 -21.06 4.08
C GLU A 280 14.53 -21.40 5.30
N VAL A 281 14.09 -21.05 6.50
CA VAL A 281 14.77 -21.38 7.76
C VAL A 281 14.16 -22.58 8.47
N ASN A 282 13.33 -23.38 7.78
CA ASN A 282 12.65 -24.57 8.29
C ASN A 282 11.73 -24.30 9.49
N TYR A 283 11.09 -23.12 9.52
CA TYR A 283 10.11 -22.76 10.55
C TYR A 283 8.70 -22.65 9.94
N LYS A 284 7.73 -23.35 10.50
CA LYS A 284 6.33 -23.27 10.07
C LYS A 284 5.64 -22.07 10.73
N ALA A 285 5.39 -21.03 9.98
CA ALA A 285 4.72 -19.82 10.43
C ALA A 285 3.19 -19.97 10.40
N GLU A 286 2.62 -20.78 11.30
CA GLU A 286 1.18 -21.15 11.31
C GLU A 286 0.26 -19.94 11.42
N LEU A 287 0.57 -18.97 12.29
CA LEU A 287 -0.22 -17.77 12.45
C LEU A 287 -0.25 -16.94 11.15
N ILE A 288 0.90 -16.75 10.53
CA ILE A 288 1.02 -15.95 9.28
C ILE A 288 0.24 -16.62 8.14
N GLU A 289 0.34 -17.94 8.02
CA GLU A 289 -0.43 -18.71 7.05
C GLU A 289 -1.94 -18.58 7.30
N SER A 290 -2.38 -18.64 8.55
CA SER A 290 -3.79 -18.47 8.93
C SER A 290 -4.32 -17.08 8.59
N VAL A 291 -3.52 -16.03 8.80
CA VAL A 291 -3.87 -14.63 8.46
C VAL A 291 -4.15 -14.48 6.96
N ASP A 292 -3.30 -15.04 6.11
CA ASP A 292 -3.48 -15.03 4.65
C ASP A 292 -4.74 -15.81 4.24
N ASN A 293 -4.91 -17.03 4.77
CA ASN A 293 -6.07 -17.87 4.48
C ASN A 293 -7.40 -17.21 4.88
N VAL A 294 -7.45 -16.53 6.04
CA VAL A 294 -8.63 -15.77 6.47
C VAL A 294 -8.93 -14.63 5.50
N ASN A 295 -7.90 -13.85 5.12
CA ASN A 295 -8.10 -12.73 4.19
C ASN A 295 -8.57 -13.18 2.80
N ASN A 296 -8.02 -14.29 2.29
CA ASN A 296 -8.41 -14.82 0.99
C ASN A 296 -9.88 -15.26 0.96
N ARG A 297 -10.40 -15.84 2.05
CA ARG A 297 -11.83 -16.13 2.19
C ARG A 297 -12.68 -14.86 2.33
N GLN A 298 -12.17 -13.88 3.06
CA GLN A 298 -12.89 -12.64 3.35
C GLN A 298 -13.16 -11.80 2.11
N LYS A 299 -12.30 -11.84 1.10
CA LYS A 299 -12.49 -11.13 -0.17
C LYS A 299 -13.77 -11.55 -0.92
N TYR A 300 -14.37 -12.68 -0.58
CA TYR A 300 -15.61 -13.18 -1.21
C TYR A 300 -16.86 -12.96 -0.35
N VAL A 301 -16.76 -12.49 0.88
CA VAL A 301 -17.88 -12.47 1.83
C VAL A 301 -19.08 -11.64 1.33
N ILE A 302 -18.86 -10.51 0.66
CA ILE A 302 -19.93 -9.70 0.09
C ILE A 302 -20.61 -10.43 -1.09
N ALA A 303 -19.83 -11.06 -1.96
CA ALA A 303 -20.41 -11.86 -3.05
C ALA A 303 -21.26 -13.02 -2.51
N GLN A 304 -20.80 -13.69 -1.44
CA GLN A 304 -21.57 -14.74 -0.77
C GLN A 304 -22.88 -14.21 -0.17
N LYS A 305 -22.90 -13.00 0.42
CA LYS A 305 -24.10 -12.36 0.93
C LYS A 305 -25.08 -12.01 -0.20
N VAL A 306 -24.57 -11.53 -1.35
CA VAL A 306 -25.38 -11.29 -2.54
C VAL A 306 -26.02 -12.59 -3.03
N VAL A 307 -25.23 -13.67 -3.16
CA VAL A 307 -25.72 -15.00 -3.56
C VAL A 307 -26.75 -15.56 -2.57
N LYS A 308 -26.51 -15.40 -1.27
CA LYS A 308 -27.47 -15.81 -0.22
C LYS A 308 -28.84 -15.13 -0.39
N LYS A 309 -28.85 -13.85 -0.82
CA LYS A 309 -30.09 -13.10 -1.02
C LYS A 309 -30.76 -13.36 -2.36
N TYR A 310 -30.01 -13.36 -3.44
CA TYR A 310 -30.55 -13.37 -4.81
C TYR A 310 -30.48 -14.73 -5.50
N GLY A 311 -29.82 -15.72 -4.90
CA GLY A 311 -29.60 -17.04 -5.49
C GLY A 311 -28.27 -17.15 -6.26
N GLU A 312 -27.97 -18.36 -6.72
CA GLU A 312 -26.72 -18.68 -7.43
C GLU A 312 -26.67 -18.11 -8.86
N ASP A 313 -27.82 -18.01 -9.52
CA ASP A 313 -27.99 -17.43 -10.86
C ASP A 313 -28.35 -15.95 -10.72
N LEU A 314 -27.47 -15.08 -11.19
CA LEU A 314 -27.64 -13.63 -11.14
C LEU A 314 -27.93 -13.02 -12.52
N ILE A 315 -28.31 -13.85 -13.52
CA ILE A 315 -28.74 -13.36 -14.84
C ILE A 315 -29.89 -12.38 -14.67
N GLY A 316 -29.77 -11.20 -15.30
CA GLY A 316 -30.77 -10.13 -15.22
C GLY A 316 -30.68 -9.24 -13.99
N LYS A 317 -29.80 -9.55 -13.04
CA LYS A 317 -29.49 -8.69 -11.89
C LYS A 317 -28.40 -7.70 -12.23
N THR A 318 -28.52 -6.48 -11.70
CA THR A 318 -27.55 -5.40 -11.86
C THR A 318 -27.17 -4.88 -10.48
N PHE A 319 -25.88 -4.77 -10.19
CA PHE A 319 -25.40 -4.24 -8.91
C PHE A 319 -24.61 -2.96 -9.11
N ALA A 320 -24.95 -1.94 -8.32
CA ALA A 320 -24.16 -0.74 -8.19
C ALA A 320 -22.95 -1.02 -7.26
N VAL A 321 -21.77 -0.63 -7.68
CA VAL A 321 -20.54 -0.75 -6.86
C VAL A 321 -19.98 0.62 -6.59
N TRP A 322 -19.85 0.98 -5.33
CA TRP A 322 -19.14 2.16 -4.87
C TRP A 322 -17.79 1.77 -4.25
N GLY A 323 -16.72 2.18 -4.93
CA GLY A 323 -15.35 1.91 -4.54
C GLY A 323 -14.74 0.69 -5.23
N LEU A 324 -13.63 0.90 -5.91
CA LEU A 324 -12.83 -0.10 -6.62
C LEU A 324 -11.44 -0.25 -6.03
N SER A 325 -10.84 0.86 -5.57
CA SER A 325 -9.54 0.87 -4.89
C SER A 325 -9.57 0.07 -3.59
N PHE A 326 -8.42 -0.44 -3.15
CA PHE A 326 -8.35 -1.24 -1.92
C PHE A 326 -8.63 -0.44 -0.65
N LYS A 327 -8.45 0.88 -0.70
CA LYS A 327 -8.76 1.85 0.37
C LYS A 327 -8.99 3.25 -0.22
N PRO A 328 -9.53 4.22 0.54
CA PRO A 328 -9.67 5.61 0.09
C PRO A 328 -8.33 6.31 -0.17
N GLU A 329 -8.38 7.40 -0.94
CA GLU A 329 -7.27 8.32 -1.23
C GLU A 329 -6.12 7.68 -2.02
N THR A 330 -6.42 6.63 -2.82
CA THR A 330 -5.50 6.00 -3.77
C THR A 330 -6.25 5.46 -4.97
N ASP A 331 -5.56 5.29 -6.08
CA ASP A 331 -6.01 4.60 -7.29
C ASP A 331 -5.57 3.12 -7.32
N ASP A 332 -4.81 2.66 -6.32
CA ASP A 332 -4.27 1.30 -6.25
C ASP A 332 -5.37 0.26 -6.07
N MET A 333 -5.41 -0.69 -7.01
CA MET A 333 -6.34 -1.81 -7.00
C MET A 333 -5.66 -3.17 -6.76
N ARG A 334 -4.35 -3.21 -6.50
CA ARG A 334 -3.65 -4.48 -6.24
C ARG A 334 -4.32 -5.23 -5.10
N GLU A 335 -4.70 -6.48 -5.36
CA GLU A 335 -5.37 -7.33 -4.37
C GLU A 335 -6.66 -6.72 -3.75
N ALA A 336 -7.25 -5.68 -4.37
CA ALA A 336 -8.46 -5.05 -3.86
C ALA A 336 -9.64 -6.04 -3.82
N PRO A 337 -10.38 -6.13 -2.70
CA PRO A 337 -11.54 -7.01 -2.58
C PRO A 337 -12.58 -6.81 -3.70
N ALA A 338 -12.72 -5.59 -4.21
CA ALA A 338 -13.62 -5.27 -5.30
C ALA A 338 -13.39 -6.14 -6.56
N ILE A 339 -12.13 -6.46 -6.86
CA ILE A 339 -11.77 -7.30 -8.01
C ILE A 339 -12.40 -8.70 -7.87
N TYR A 340 -12.26 -9.31 -6.70
CA TYR A 340 -12.73 -10.66 -6.41
C TYR A 340 -14.26 -10.70 -6.38
N ILE A 341 -14.89 -9.72 -5.74
CA ILE A 341 -16.36 -9.61 -5.63
C ILE A 341 -16.98 -9.41 -7.02
N ILE A 342 -16.46 -8.46 -7.80
CA ILE A 342 -16.99 -8.16 -9.15
C ILE A 342 -16.83 -9.37 -10.06
N LYS A 343 -15.65 -10.00 -10.12
CA LYS A 343 -15.42 -11.18 -10.95
C LYS A 343 -16.35 -12.34 -10.58
N GLU A 344 -16.58 -12.57 -9.28
CA GLU A 344 -17.47 -13.64 -8.80
C GLU A 344 -18.92 -13.37 -9.18
N LEU A 345 -19.40 -12.12 -9.05
CA LEU A 345 -20.78 -11.76 -9.42
C LEU A 345 -21.00 -11.81 -10.95
N VAL A 346 -20.07 -11.30 -11.75
CA VAL A 346 -20.14 -11.35 -13.21
C VAL A 346 -20.08 -12.79 -13.72
N LYS A 347 -19.24 -13.64 -13.12
CA LYS A 347 -19.21 -15.08 -13.44
C LYS A 347 -20.58 -15.76 -13.26
N ARG A 348 -21.42 -15.25 -12.35
CA ARG A 348 -22.79 -15.73 -12.09
C ARG A 348 -23.85 -15.04 -12.95
N GLY A 349 -23.46 -14.20 -13.91
CA GLY A 349 -24.35 -13.53 -14.86
C GLY A 349 -24.82 -12.13 -14.45
N ALA A 350 -24.32 -11.57 -13.33
CA ALA A 350 -24.66 -10.22 -12.91
C ALA A 350 -24.04 -9.15 -13.82
N LYS A 351 -24.75 -8.02 -13.98
CA LYS A 351 -24.20 -6.78 -14.53
C LYS A 351 -23.73 -5.88 -13.41
N ILE A 352 -22.61 -5.17 -13.64
CA ILE A 352 -22.02 -4.26 -12.68
C ILE A 352 -22.00 -2.84 -13.22
N GLN A 353 -22.47 -1.87 -12.41
CA GLN A 353 -22.31 -0.44 -12.62
C GLN A 353 -21.41 0.11 -11.53
N ALA A 354 -20.20 0.55 -11.87
CA ALA A 354 -19.18 0.87 -10.88
C ALA A 354 -18.77 2.35 -10.93
N TYR A 355 -18.58 2.91 -9.75
CA TYR A 355 -18.00 4.23 -9.54
C TYR A 355 -16.86 4.17 -8.51
N ASP A 356 -15.77 4.84 -8.83
CA ASP A 356 -14.66 5.11 -7.90
C ASP A 356 -14.06 6.49 -8.25
N PRO A 357 -13.73 7.33 -7.27
CA PRO A 357 -13.17 8.66 -7.53
C PRO A 357 -11.84 8.67 -8.29
N LYS A 358 -11.04 7.60 -8.20
CA LYS A 358 -9.66 7.55 -8.73
C LYS A 358 -9.32 6.28 -9.50
N ALA A 359 -9.83 5.13 -9.12
CA ALA A 359 -9.37 3.83 -9.60
C ALA A 359 -10.01 3.34 -10.91
N VAL A 360 -10.91 4.12 -11.53
CA VAL A 360 -11.63 3.70 -12.77
C VAL A 360 -10.65 3.38 -13.91
N HIS A 361 -9.58 4.17 -14.07
CA HIS A 361 -8.58 3.91 -15.11
C HIS A 361 -7.88 2.57 -14.90
N GLU A 362 -7.37 2.32 -13.69
CA GLU A 362 -6.70 1.08 -13.32
C GLU A 362 -7.61 -0.13 -13.46
N ALA A 363 -8.89 0.02 -13.10
CA ALA A 363 -9.88 -1.03 -13.27
C ALA A 363 -10.04 -1.42 -14.76
N LYS A 364 -10.20 -0.44 -15.65
CA LYS A 364 -10.40 -0.65 -17.09
C LYS A 364 -9.20 -1.29 -17.78
N VAL A 365 -8.01 -0.80 -17.46
CA VAL A 365 -6.78 -1.12 -18.21
C VAL A 365 -6.11 -2.39 -17.68
N CYS A 366 -6.14 -2.60 -16.37
CA CYS A 366 -5.38 -3.66 -15.72
C CYS A 366 -6.28 -4.75 -15.11
N TYR A 367 -7.06 -4.43 -14.07
CA TYR A 367 -7.59 -5.43 -13.14
C TYR A 367 -8.90 -6.07 -13.56
N LEU A 368 -9.79 -5.31 -14.23
CA LEU A 368 -11.08 -5.76 -14.71
C LEU A 368 -11.18 -5.70 -16.24
N LYS A 369 -10.05 -5.66 -16.93
CA LYS A 369 -9.99 -5.71 -18.39
C LYS A 369 -10.67 -6.97 -18.90
N GLY A 370 -11.64 -6.79 -19.82
CA GLY A 370 -12.42 -7.90 -20.40
C GLY A 370 -13.55 -8.42 -19.50
N ILE A 371 -13.77 -7.83 -18.32
CA ILE A 371 -14.92 -8.10 -17.47
C ILE A 371 -16.03 -7.09 -17.83
N ASP A 372 -17.28 -7.55 -17.91
CA ASP A 372 -18.44 -6.70 -18.26
C ASP A 372 -18.81 -5.79 -17.08
N VAL A 373 -18.21 -4.59 -17.05
CA VAL A 373 -18.43 -3.55 -16.05
C VAL A 373 -18.72 -2.24 -16.74
N THR A 374 -19.87 -1.63 -16.43
CA THR A 374 -20.20 -0.27 -16.84
C THR A 374 -19.62 0.72 -15.81
N TYR A 375 -18.72 1.57 -16.25
CA TYR A 375 -18.16 2.63 -15.38
C TYR A 375 -18.86 3.95 -15.62
N VAL A 376 -19.23 4.64 -14.55
CA VAL A 376 -20.02 5.86 -14.57
C VAL A 376 -19.28 7.05 -13.98
N GLU A 377 -19.73 8.27 -14.30
CA GLU A 377 -19.08 9.51 -13.88
C GLU A 377 -19.49 9.98 -12.47
N SER A 378 -20.62 9.48 -11.94
CA SER A 378 -21.15 9.85 -10.64
C SER A 378 -21.57 8.63 -9.84
N LYS A 379 -21.39 8.67 -8.53
CA LYS A 379 -21.82 7.60 -7.63
C LYS A 379 -23.32 7.30 -7.74
N TYR A 380 -24.15 8.33 -7.98
CA TYR A 380 -25.60 8.12 -8.14
C TYR A 380 -25.97 7.54 -9.50
N ASP A 381 -25.18 7.80 -10.56
CA ASP A 381 -25.41 7.16 -11.84
C ASP A 381 -25.23 5.64 -11.79
N ALA A 382 -24.38 5.14 -10.92
CA ALA A 382 -24.20 3.71 -10.69
C ALA A 382 -25.48 3.02 -10.16
N LEU A 383 -26.34 3.75 -9.47
CA LEU A 383 -27.56 3.22 -8.85
C LEU A 383 -28.72 3.04 -9.82
N LYS A 384 -28.72 3.74 -10.98
CA LYS A 384 -29.83 3.76 -11.92
C LYS A 384 -30.23 2.37 -12.38
N GLY A 385 -31.38 1.90 -11.90
CA GLY A 385 -31.92 0.59 -12.25
C GLY A 385 -31.08 -0.59 -11.72
N ALA A 386 -30.20 -0.39 -10.76
CA ALA A 386 -29.51 -1.46 -10.06
C ALA A 386 -30.44 -2.13 -9.03
N ASP A 387 -30.25 -3.42 -8.82
CA ASP A 387 -31.04 -4.19 -7.83
C ASP A 387 -30.58 -3.89 -6.40
N ALA A 388 -29.28 -3.66 -6.18
CA ALA A 388 -28.72 -3.28 -4.88
C ALA A 388 -27.44 -2.45 -5.03
N LEU A 389 -27.04 -1.77 -3.94
CA LEU A 389 -25.77 -1.09 -3.79
C LEU A 389 -24.77 -1.96 -3.00
N LEU A 390 -23.54 -2.10 -3.51
CA LEU A 390 -22.40 -2.69 -2.82
C LEU A 390 -21.38 -1.58 -2.49
N LEU A 391 -21.14 -1.30 -1.21
CA LEU A 391 -20.11 -0.39 -0.75
C LEU A 391 -18.85 -1.18 -0.42
N LEU A 392 -17.80 -1.03 -1.22
CA LEU A 392 -16.57 -1.82 -1.12
C LEU A 392 -15.35 -1.03 -0.65
N THR A 393 -15.36 0.31 -0.81
CA THR A 393 -14.30 1.21 -0.34
C THR A 393 -14.92 2.43 0.33
N GLU A 394 -14.39 2.79 1.51
CA GLU A 394 -14.97 3.81 2.39
C GLU A 394 -14.50 5.25 2.05
N TRP A 395 -14.60 5.68 0.79
CA TRP A 395 -14.29 7.04 0.39
C TRP A 395 -15.08 8.08 1.18
N LYS A 396 -14.47 9.25 1.43
CA LYS A 396 -15.12 10.32 2.20
C LYS A 396 -16.47 10.73 1.62
N GLU A 397 -16.57 10.81 0.29
CA GLU A 397 -17.79 11.18 -0.39
C GLU A 397 -18.94 10.15 -0.27
N PHE A 398 -18.64 8.91 0.15
CA PHE A 398 -19.66 7.88 0.41
C PHE A 398 -20.16 7.88 1.85
N ARG A 399 -19.54 8.65 2.77
CA ARG A 399 -19.85 8.59 4.21
C ARG A 399 -21.24 9.12 4.57
N VAL A 400 -21.67 10.16 3.89
CA VAL A 400 -22.98 10.80 4.14
C VAL A 400 -23.68 10.98 2.80
N PRO A 401 -24.19 9.90 2.19
CA PRO A 401 -24.92 9.98 0.94
C PRO A 401 -26.37 10.43 1.18
N ASP A 402 -27.04 10.84 0.11
CA ASP A 402 -28.48 11.02 0.10
C ASP A 402 -29.18 9.65 -0.02
N PHE A 403 -29.67 9.13 1.11
CA PHE A 403 -30.37 7.85 1.15
C PHE A 403 -31.76 7.89 0.45
N GLU A 404 -32.40 9.05 0.36
CA GLU A 404 -33.65 9.18 -0.40
C GLU A 404 -33.36 9.00 -1.88
N GLU A 405 -32.29 9.63 -2.37
CA GLU A 405 -31.87 9.47 -3.76
C GLU A 405 -31.43 8.03 -4.04
N ILE A 406 -30.67 7.38 -3.15
CA ILE A 406 -30.34 5.95 -3.27
C ILE A 406 -31.61 5.12 -3.41
N GLY A 407 -32.60 5.35 -2.54
CA GLY A 407 -33.85 4.60 -2.53
C GLY A 407 -34.77 4.84 -3.74
N LYS A 408 -34.65 5.99 -4.43
CA LYS A 408 -35.36 6.31 -5.66
C LYS A 408 -34.74 5.64 -6.89
N GLN A 409 -33.42 5.51 -6.92
CA GLN A 409 -32.64 5.02 -8.06
C GLN A 409 -32.56 3.49 -8.12
N LEU A 410 -32.48 2.83 -6.97
CA LEU A 410 -32.44 1.38 -6.86
C LEU A 410 -33.81 0.75 -7.13
N LYS A 411 -33.84 -0.42 -7.76
CA LYS A 411 -35.08 -1.24 -7.89
C LYS A 411 -35.53 -1.76 -6.52
N GLU A 412 -34.58 -2.20 -5.70
CA GLU A 412 -34.81 -2.67 -4.36
C GLU A 412 -33.95 -1.82 -3.39
N LYS A 413 -34.52 -1.43 -2.24
CA LYS A 413 -33.78 -0.66 -1.23
C LYS A 413 -32.84 -1.57 -0.42
N VAL A 414 -31.84 -2.13 -1.10
CA VAL A 414 -30.85 -3.06 -0.50
C VAL A 414 -29.45 -2.49 -0.59
N ILE A 415 -28.75 -2.49 0.55
CA ILE A 415 -27.35 -2.06 0.63
C ILE A 415 -26.52 -3.18 1.26
N PHE A 416 -25.51 -3.65 0.55
CA PHE A 416 -24.44 -4.49 1.07
C PHE A 416 -23.25 -3.61 1.45
N ASP A 417 -23.02 -3.44 2.74
CA ASP A 417 -21.97 -2.59 3.24
C ASP A 417 -20.75 -3.42 3.66
N GLY A 418 -19.77 -3.48 2.80
CA GLY A 418 -18.50 -4.18 3.04
C GLY A 418 -17.54 -3.45 3.99
N ARG A 419 -17.95 -2.29 4.53
CA ARG A 419 -17.13 -1.45 5.42
C ARG A 419 -17.83 -1.07 6.71
N ASN A 420 -19.07 -1.50 6.91
CA ASN A 420 -19.92 -1.17 8.06
C ASN A 420 -20.00 0.34 8.34
N GLN A 421 -20.11 1.13 7.27
CA GLN A 421 -19.99 2.59 7.33
C GLN A 421 -21.28 3.27 7.76
N TYR A 422 -22.45 2.64 7.48
CA TYR A 422 -23.75 3.27 7.64
C TYR A 422 -24.50 2.90 8.93
N ASN A 423 -23.83 2.32 9.90
CA ASN A 423 -24.42 1.92 11.19
C ASN A 423 -25.17 3.04 11.94
N ALA A 424 -24.76 4.30 11.75
CA ALA A 424 -25.37 5.43 12.45
C ALA A 424 -26.66 5.98 11.81
N PHE A 425 -27.07 5.45 10.64
CA PHE A 425 -28.13 6.09 9.83
C PHE A 425 -29.51 5.47 9.93
N ASP A 426 -29.71 4.45 10.79
CA ASP A 426 -30.98 3.78 10.98
C ASP A 426 -31.70 3.42 9.67
N LEU A 427 -30.96 2.75 8.79
CA LEU A 427 -31.42 2.41 7.43
C LEU A 427 -32.68 1.53 7.40
N PRO A 428 -32.90 0.58 8.34
CA PRO A 428 -34.14 -0.19 8.38
C PRO A 428 -35.38 0.69 8.53
N ASN A 429 -35.37 1.72 9.36
CA ASN A 429 -36.48 2.65 9.51
C ASN A 429 -36.70 3.56 8.28
N LYS A 430 -35.69 3.67 7.40
CA LYS A 430 -35.81 4.31 6.09
C LYS A 430 -36.27 3.35 4.98
N GLY A 431 -36.59 2.12 5.36
CA GLY A 431 -37.09 1.07 4.47
C GLY A 431 -36.01 0.35 3.68
N PHE A 432 -34.74 0.44 4.08
CA PHE A 432 -33.66 -0.32 3.47
C PHE A 432 -33.45 -1.66 4.19
N GLU A 433 -33.21 -2.69 3.41
CA GLU A 433 -32.53 -3.87 3.90
C GLU A 433 -31.01 -3.60 3.90
N TYR A 434 -30.46 -3.54 5.10
CA TYR A 434 -29.07 -3.18 5.30
C TYR A 434 -28.26 -4.40 5.76
N ILE A 435 -27.40 -4.88 4.87
CA ILE A 435 -26.62 -6.11 5.05
C ILE A 435 -25.15 -5.74 5.27
N GLN A 436 -24.66 -6.08 6.45
CA GLN A 436 -23.33 -5.71 6.94
C GLN A 436 -22.41 -6.93 7.07
N ILE A 437 -21.16 -6.68 7.48
CA ILE A 437 -20.19 -7.69 7.88
C ILE A 437 -20.31 -7.92 9.39
N GLY A 438 -20.62 -9.13 9.81
CA GLY A 438 -20.60 -9.53 11.21
C GLY A 438 -21.78 -9.02 12.07
N VAL A 439 -22.94 -8.77 11.41
CA VAL A 439 -24.19 -8.38 12.08
C VAL A 439 -25.33 -9.23 11.56
#